data_9e034fdcc7301361a330ece440a47f87
#
_entry.id   9e034fdcc7301361a330ece440a47f87
#
_cell.length_a   1.000
_cell.length_b   1.000
_cell.length_c   1.000
_cell.angle_alpha   90.00
_cell.angle_beta   90.00
_cell.angle_gamma   90.00
#
_symmetry.space_group_name_H-M   'P 1'
#
loop_
_entity.id
_entity.type
_entity.pdbx_description
1 polymer ?
#
loop_
_entity_poly.entity_id
_entity_poly.type
_entity_poly.pdbx_seq_one_letter_code
_entity_poly.pdbx_strand_id
1 'polypeptide(L)'
;MEYVNLGSTGLRVSRVCLGMMSFGNDSDRAWVLDEDAAEPIVRAAVEGGVTFFDTADTYSNGASEVATGRLVGKMLTRDEVVIATKVFMPVTPGENGGGLSRKHVLAAIDASLGRLGMDYVDLYQIHRWDYRTPIEETMAALHDVVRSGKARYIGASSMFAWQFAKAQHVADRNGWTRFVSMQPHYNLLYREEEREMIPQCVDQGVGVIPWSPLARGVLTGNRTRDGERRTTRSGTDPFTDYLYSQPSDFDVVDRVAAVAAERDVPPAQVALAWLLHKPGVTAPIVGATKLAHLTDALAAEKLSLGAEEIARLEEPYLAHPVLGHF
;
A
#
# COMPACT_ATOMS: atom_id res chain seq x y z
N MET A 1 -17.12 9.47 0.68
CA MET A 1 -15.69 9.35 0.24
C MET A 1 -15.13 10.75 -0.05
N GLU A 2 -14.11 11.12 0.65
CA GLU A 2 -13.31 12.31 0.38
C GLU A 2 -12.29 12.04 -0.72
N TYR A 3 -11.94 13.07 -1.49
CA TYR A 3 -10.88 12.99 -2.50
C TYR A 3 -9.83 14.04 -2.22
N VAL A 4 -8.56 13.63 -2.20
CA VAL A 4 -7.42 14.49 -1.89
C VAL A 4 -6.38 14.39 -3.00
N ASN A 5 -5.47 15.36 -3.06
CA ASN A 5 -4.35 15.28 -3.98
C ASN A 5 -3.32 14.25 -3.49
N LEU A 6 -2.72 13.50 -4.41
CA LEU A 6 -1.58 12.64 -4.10
C LEU A 6 -0.34 13.53 -3.90
N GLY A 7 0.00 13.80 -2.64
CA GLY A 7 1.03 14.78 -2.29
C GLY A 7 0.72 16.17 -2.86
N SER A 8 1.71 16.83 -3.41
CA SER A 8 1.60 18.14 -4.05
C SER A 8 1.17 18.08 -5.52
N THR A 9 0.82 16.91 -6.05
CA THR A 9 0.40 16.76 -7.45
C THR A 9 -1.05 17.18 -7.66
N GLY A 10 -1.45 17.37 -8.92
CA GLY A 10 -2.86 17.54 -9.30
C GLY A 10 -3.67 16.25 -9.35
N LEU A 11 -3.05 15.07 -9.12
CA LEU A 11 -3.76 13.78 -9.16
C LEU A 11 -4.65 13.62 -7.94
N ARG A 12 -5.95 13.54 -8.16
CA ARG A 12 -6.92 13.32 -7.07
C ARG A 12 -7.20 11.84 -6.88
N VAL A 13 -7.13 11.40 -5.63
CA VAL A 13 -7.35 10.01 -5.21
C VAL A 13 -8.38 9.94 -4.09
N SER A 14 -9.11 8.84 -3.99
CA SER A 14 -9.95 8.55 -2.82
C SER A 14 -9.09 8.38 -1.56
N ARG A 15 -9.60 8.85 -0.41
CA ARG A 15 -8.91 8.75 0.90
C ARG A 15 -8.65 7.31 1.34
N VAL A 16 -9.30 6.34 0.72
CA VAL A 16 -9.03 4.90 0.87
C VAL A 16 -8.57 4.36 -0.48
N CYS A 17 -7.46 3.62 -0.48
CA CYS A 17 -6.98 2.86 -1.63
C CYS A 17 -7.34 1.38 -1.44
N LEU A 18 -7.95 0.73 -2.44
CA LEU A 18 -8.16 -0.71 -2.40
C LEU A 18 -6.91 -1.46 -2.86
N GLY A 19 -6.32 -2.24 -1.95
CA GLY A 19 -5.20 -3.12 -2.26
C GLY A 19 -5.67 -4.41 -2.93
N MET A 20 -5.19 -4.67 -4.14
CA MET A 20 -5.61 -5.79 -4.98
C MET A 20 -4.79 -7.08 -4.74
N MET A 21 -3.82 -7.08 -3.81
CA MET A 21 -2.97 -8.24 -3.51
C MET A 21 -3.76 -9.49 -3.09
N SER A 22 -4.97 -9.31 -2.57
CA SER A 22 -5.84 -10.41 -2.14
C SER A 22 -6.70 -11.00 -3.26
N PHE A 23 -6.53 -10.54 -4.51
CA PHE A 23 -7.33 -10.95 -5.65
C PHE A 23 -6.45 -11.49 -6.78
N GLY A 24 -6.93 -12.51 -7.48
CA GLY A 24 -6.28 -13.10 -8.64
C GLY A 24 -6.38 -14.61 -8.64
N ASN A 25 -5.40 -15.31 -8.07
CA ASN A 25 -5.33 -16.76 -8.08
C ASN A 25 -4.91 -17.25 -6.68
N ASP A 26 -5.60 -18.24 -6.16
CA ASP A 26 -5.46 -18.75 -4.78
C ASP A 26 -4.41 -19.87 -4.63
N SER A 27 -3.74 -20.32 -5.73
CA SER A 27 -2.83 -21.44 -5.71
C SER A 27 -1.70 -21.36 -4.69
N ASP A 28 -1.22 -20.14 -4.42
CA ASP A 28 -0.06 -19.90 -3.57
C ASP A 28 -0.40 -19.41 -2.16
N ARG A 29 -1.63 -18.90 -1.96
CA ARG A 29 -2.06 -18.29 -0.70
C ARG A 29 -3.55 -18.52 -0.47
N ALA A 30 -3.89 -19.35 0.50
CA ALA A 30 -5.26 -19.77 0.82
C ALA A 30 -6.26 -18.62 1.14
N TRP A 31 -5.78 -17.39 1.31
CA TRP A 31 -6.59 -16.20 1.58
C TRP A 31 -6.77 -15.29 0.34
N VAL A 32 -6.19 -15.64 -0.80
CA VAL A 32 -6.42 -14.93 -2.06
C VAL A 32 -7.74 -15.41 -2.68
N LEU A 33 -8.52 -14.47 -3.18
CA LEU A 33 -9.81 -14.71 -3.83
C LEU A 33 -9.63 -14.71 -5.35
N ASP A 34 -10.39 -15.55 -6.03
CA ASP A 34 -10.56 -15.47 -7.48
C ASP A 34 -11.38 -14.23 -7.90
N GLU A 35 -11.54 -14.03 -9.20
CA GLU A 35 -12.26 -12.87 -9.74
C GLU A 35 -13.73 -12.86 -9.33
N ASP A 36 -14.41 -14.02 -9.30
CA ASP A 36 -15.83 -14.11 -8.96
C ASP A 36 -16.09 -13.75 -7.49
N ALA A 37 -15.25 -14.26 -6.59
CA ALA A 37 -15.34 -13.93 -5.17
C ALA A 37 -14.88 -12.48 -4.87
N ALA A 38 -13.98 -11.92 -5.67
CA ALA A 38 -13.49 -10.54 -5.54
C ALA A 38 -14.48 -9.50 -6.08
N GLU A 39 -15.25 -9.81 -7.12
CA GLU A 39 -16.12 -8.85 -7.81
C GLU A 39 -17.08 -8.13 -6.87
N PRO A 40 -17.81 -8.77 -5.93
CA PRO A 40 -18.69 -8.07 -5.00
C PRO A 40 -17.97 -7.05 -4.10
N ILE A 41 -16.71 -7.34 -3.73
CA ILE A 41 -15.89 -6.45 -2.89
C ILE A 41 -15.44 -5.23 -3.70
N VAL A 42 -14.93 -5.45 -4.92
CA VAL A 42 -14.52 -4.36 -5.81
C VAL A 42 -15.71 -3.48 -6.18
N ARG A 43 -16.86 -4.08 -6.46
CA ARG A 43 -18.12 -3.35 -6.74
C ARG A 43 -18.52 -2.47 -5.57
N ALA A 44 -18.55 -3.00 -4.36
CA ALA A 44 -18.87 -2.23 -3.17
C ALA A 44 -17.86 -1.11 -2.90
N ALA A 45 -16.57 -1.30 -3.26
CA ALA A 45 -15.55 -0.25 -3.17
C ALA A 45 -15.88 0.90 -4.14
N VAL A 46 -16.17 0.58 -5.40
CA VAL A 46 -16.55 1.57 -6.42
C VAL A 46 -17.83 2.31 -6.02
N GLU A 47 -18.87 1.59 -5.59
CA GLU A 47 -20.11 2.18 -5.10
C GLU A 47 -19.90 3.06 -3.86
N GLY A 48 -18.91 2.72 -3.02
CA GLY A 48 -18.46 3.52 -1.88
C GLY A 48 -17.59 4.73 -2.26
N GLY A 49 -17.31 4.92 -3.56
CA GLY A 49 -16.55 6.04 -4.09
C GLY A 49 -15.02 5.82 -4.13
N VAL A 50 -14.53 4.58 -3.98
CA VAL A 50 -13.11 4.28 -4.16
C VAL A 50 -12.75 4.37 -5.65
N THR A 51 -11.76 5.22 -5.95
CA THR A 51 -11.22 5.38 -7.31
C THR A 51 -9.76 5.00 -7.41
N PHE A 52 -9.10 4.68 -6.29
CA PHE A 52 -7.68 4.38 -6.20
C PHE A 52 -7.46 2.89 -5.89
N PHE A 53 -6.73 2.19 -6.78
CA PHE A 53 -6.47 0.75 -6.69
C PHE A 53 -4.96 0.50 -6.81
N ASP A 54 -4.42 -0.33 -5.90
CA ASP A 54 -3.00 -0.65 -5.84
C ASP A 54 -2.76 -2.15 -6.05
N THR A 55 -2.00 -2.49 -7.08
CA THR A 55 -1.55 -3.86 -7.39
C THR A 55 -0.02 -3.92 -7.52
N ALA A 56 0.53 -5.02 -8.02
CA ALA A 56 1.94 -5.19 -8.38
C ALA A 56 2.10 -6.35 -9.37
N ASP A 57 3.17 -6.31 -10.16
CA ASP A 57 3.55 -7.36 -11.10
C ASP A 57 3.75 -8.74 -10.45
N THR A 58 4.24 -8.77 -9.21
CA THR A 58 4.51 -9.99 -8.45
C THR A 58 3.28 -10.58 -7.74
N TYR A 59 2.18 -9.83 -7.57
CA TYR A 59 1.03 -10.33 -6.82
C TYR A 59 0.33 -11.45 -7.59
N SER A 60 0.28 -12.65 -6.98
CA SER A 60 -0.20 -13.88 -7.63
C SER A 60 0.40 -14.06 -9.04
N ASN A 61 1.71 -13.80 -9.17
CA ASN A 61 2.47 -13.90 -10.43
C ASN A 61 1.81 -13.15 -11.61
N GLY A 62 1.30 -11.92 -11.34
CA GLY A 62 0.63 -11.08 -12.32
C GLY A 62 -0.89 -11.26 -12.41
N ALA A 63 -1.46 -12.31 -11.82
CA ALA A 63 -2.91 -12.54 -11.85
C ALA A 63 -3.70 -11.43 -11.14
N SER A 64 -3.10 -10.76 -10.14
CA SER A 64 -3.70 -9.60 -9.49
C SER A 64 -3.87 -8.42 -10.46
N GLU A 65 -2.91 -8.18 -11.34
CA GLU A 65 -3.04 -7.13 -12.39
C GLU A 65 -4.14 -7.49 -13.40
N VAL A 66 -4.24 -8.76 -13.81
CA VAL A 66 -5.32 -9.24 -14.70
C VAL A 66 -6.69 -9.03 -14.04
N ALA A 67 -6.84 -9.46 -12.80
CA ALA A 67 -8.08 -9.28 -12.03
C ALA A 67 -8.42 -7.78 -11.84
N THR A 68 -7.41 -6.94 -11.56
CA THR A 68 -7.58 -5.48 -11.43
C THR A 68 -8.13 -4.88 -12.73
N GLY A 69 -7.48 -5.15 -13.86
CA GLY A 69 -7.90 -4.60 -15.16
C GLY A 69 -9.32 -5.03 -15.53
N ARG A 70 -9.66 -6.32 -15.34
CA ARG A 70 -10.98 -6.86 -15.65
C ARG A 70 -12.08 -6.34 -14.75
N LEU A 71 -11.88 -6.39 -13.42
CA LEU A 71 -12.91 -6.01 -12.46
C LEU A 71 -13.16 -4.51 -12.46
N VAL A 72 -12.09 -3.71 -12.40
CA VAL A 72 -12.24 -2.24 -12.39
C VAL A 72 -12.75 -1.72 -13.74
N GLY A 73 -12.25 -2.26 -14.85
CA GLY A 73 -12.68 -1.88 -16.20
C GLY A 73 -14.14 -2.20 -16.55
N LYS A 74 -14.79 -3.13 -15.80
CA LYS A 74 -16.25 -3.38 -15.91
C LYS A 74 -17.08 -2.29 -15.22
N MET A 75 -16.51 -1.52 -14.31
CA MET A 75 -17.26 -0.66 -13.36
C MET A 75 -16.95 0.83 -13.54
N LEU A 76 -15.74 1.17 -13.94
CA LEU A 76 -15.27 2.55 -14.11
C LEU A 76 -14.63 2.74 -15.48
N THR A 77 -14.76 3.95 -16.01
CA THR A 77 -13.98 4.35 -17.20
C THR A 77 -12.53 4.61 -16.81
N ARG A 78 -11.63 4.59 -17.80
CA ARG A 78 -10.19 4.79 -17.54
C ARG A 78 -9.89 6.14 -16.90
N ASP A 79 -10.64 7.17 -17.21
CA ASP A 79 -10.44 8.53 -16.70
C ASP A 79 -10.97 8.71 -15.27
N GLU A 80 -11.83 7.83 -14.78
CA GLU A 80 -12.38 7.87 -13.42
C GLU A 80 -11.48 7.15 -12.40
N VAL A 81 -10.57 6.29 -12.87
CA VAL A 81 -9.80 5.40 -11.99
C VAL A 81 -8.34 5.79 -11.94
N VAL A 82 -7.73 5.64 -10.75
CA VAL A 82 -6.30 5.73 -10.52
C VAL A 82 -5.75 4.33 -10.24
N ILE A 83 -4.93 3.82 -11.15
CA ILE A 83 -4.29 2.50 -11.05
C ILE A 83 -2.82 2.67 -10.71
N ALA A 84 -2.41 2.04 -9.61
CA ALA A 84 -1.02 1.90 -9.22
C ALA A 84 -0.54 0.46 -9.40
N THR A 85 0.65 0.27 -9.98
CA THR A 85 1.35 -1.02 -9.98
C THR A 85 2.81 -0.85 -9.60
N LYS A 86 3.55 -1.97 -9.45
CA LYS A 86 4.92 -1.95 -8.92
C LYS A 86 5.83 -2.87 -9.70
N VAL A 87 7.14 -2.58 -9.63
CA VAL A 87 8.24 -3.37 -10.22
C VAL A 87 9.36 -3.57 -9.20
N PHE A 88 10.02 -4.68 -9.23
CA PHE A 88 11.25 -5.07 -8.52
C PHE A 88 11.36 -6.56 -8.29
N MET A 89 10.32 -7.19 -7.73
CA MET A 89 10.37 -8.61 -7.37
C MET A 89 10.55 -9.48 -8.62
N PRO A 90 11.22 -10.64 -8.52
CA PRO A 90 11.31 -11.55 -9.65
C PRO A 90 9.93 -12.05 -10.09
N VAL A 91 9.60 -11.84 -11.37
CA VAL A 91 8.33 -12.29 -11.99
C VAL A 91 8.55 -13.28 -13.15
N THR A 92 9.79 -13.38 -13.61
CA THR A 92 10.21 -14.36 -14.61
C THR A 92 11.51 -15.04 -14.19
N PRO A 93 11.77 -16.29 -14.59
CA PRO A 93 13.03 -16.95 -14.32
C PRO A 93 14.22 -16.22 -14.97
N GLY A 94 15.40 -16.32 -14.34
CA GLY A 94 16.67 -15.83 -14.88
C GLY A 94 17.12 -14.50 -14.29
N GLU A 95 18.38 -14.15 -14.56
CA GLU A 95 19.09 -13.03 -13.93
C GLU A 95 18.45 -11.65 -14.15
N ASN A 96 17.71 -11.47 -15.24
CA ASN A 96 17.03 -10.22 -15.56
C ASN A 96 15.54 -10.26 -15.30
N GLY A 97 15.04 -11.25 -14.57
CA GLY A 97 13.61 -11.43 -14.26
C GLY A 97 13.09 -10.55 -13.14
N GLY A 98 13.94 -9.73 -12.51
CA GLY A 98 13.62 -8.82 -11.41
C GLY A 98 14.65 -7.70 -11.29
N GLY A 99 14.56 -6.91 -10.21
CA GLY A 99 15.41 -5.76 -9.92
C GLY A 99 14.92 -4.46 -10.56
N LEU A 100 15.79 -3.44 -10.56
CA LEU A 100 15.46 -2.11 -11.08
C LEU A 100 16.39 -1.66 -12.22
N SER A 101 17.07 -2.62 -12.88
CA SER A 101 17.81 -2.29 -14.07
C SER A 101 16.90 -1.67 -15.14
N ARG A 102 17.46 -0.80 -15.97
CA ARG A 102 16.73 -0.21 -17.11
C ARG A 102 16.03 -1.26 -17.97
N LYS A 103 16.74 -2.38 -18.23
CA LYS A 103 16.16 -3.49 -19.01
C LYS A 103 14.90 -4.04 -18.37
N HIS A 104 14.93 -4.31 -17.06
CA HIS A 104 13.79 -4.90 -16.37
C HIS A 104 12.64 -3.90 -16.21
N VAL A 105 12.92 -2.65 -15.80
CA VAL A 105 11.90 -1.60 -15.61
C VAL A 105 11.07 -1.39 -16.88
N LEU A 106 11.73 -1.31 -18.05
CA LEU A 106 11.03 -1.10 -19.32
C LEU A 106 10.23 -2.32 -19.78
N ALA A 107 10.77 -3.53 -19.59
CA ALA A 107 10.05 -4.77 -19.93
C ALA A 107 8.88 -5.02 -18.97
N ALA A 108 9.05 -4.74 -17.69
CA ALA A 108 8.04 -4.96 -16.66
C ALA A 108 6.82 -4.06 -16.84
N ILE A 109 7.00 -2.77 -17.18
CA ILE A 109 5.84 -1.89 -17.42
C ILE A 109 5.04 -2.37 -18.63
N ASP A 110 5.68 -2.82 -19.72
CA ASP A 110 4.97 -3.34 -20.88
C ASP A 110 4.17 -4.60 -20.56
N ALA A 111 4.77 -5.50 -19.78
CA ALA A 111 4.08 -6.70 -19.32
C ALA A 111 2.91 -6.37 -18.38
N SER A 112 3.07 -5.41 -17.46
CA SER A 112 2.01 -4.94 -16.55
C SER A 112 0.84 -4.32 -17.31
N LEU A 113 1.10 -3.46 -18.28
CA LEU A 113 0.07 -2.86 -19.15
C LEU A 113 -0.70 -3.92 -19.92
N GLY A 114 0.01 -4.94 -20.46
CA GLY A 114 -0.64 -6.09 -21.13
C GLY A 114 -1.56 -6.87 -20.20
N ARG A 115 -1.15 -7.14 -18.93
CA ARG A 115 -1.99 -7.85 -17.95
C ARG A 115 -3.17 -7.01 -17.48
N LEU A 116 -2.98 -5.71 -17.24
CA LEU A 116 -4.03 -4.77 -16.88
C LEU A 116 -5.02 -4.49 -18.03
N GLY A 117 -4.61 -4.74 -19.28
CA GLY A 117 -5.41 -4.36 -20.47
C GLY A 117 -5.55 -2.85 -20.62
N MET A 118 -4.51 -2.09 -20.30
CA MET A 118 -4.51 -0.62 -20.30
C MET A 118 -3.30 -0.08 -21.07
N ASP A 119 -3.43 1.14 -21.63
CA ASP A 119 -2.35 1.82 -22.33
C ASP A 119 -1.37 2.54 -21.38
N TYR A 120 -1.80 2.86 -20.17
CA TYR A 120 -0.97 3.48 -19.14
C TYR A 120 -1.48 3.15 -17.73
N VAL A 121 -0.57 3.27 -16.74
CA VAL A 121 -0.92 3.34 -15.32
C VAL A 121 -0.79 4.78 -14.82
N ASP A 122 -1.52 5.13 -13.77
CA ASP A 122 -1.43 6.45 -13.17
C ASP A 122 -0.19 6.57 -12.31
N LEU A 123 0.14 5.53 -11.54
CA LEU A 123 1.28 5.49 -10.64
C LEU A 123 2.09 4.21 -10.85
N TYR A 124 3.35 4.35 -11.25
CA TYR A 124 4.31 3.24 -11.36
C TYR A 124 5.33 3.34 -10.25
N GLN A 125 5.41 2.30 -9.41
CA GLN A 125 6.19 2.34 -8.18
C GLN A 125 7.36 1.36 -8.21
N ILE A 126 8.53 1.76 -7.68
CA ILE A 126 9.52 0.77 -7.29
C ILE A 126 9.06 0.11 -5.98
N HIS A 127 9.03 -1.25 -5.97
CA HIS A 127 8.50 -2.03 -4.85
C HIS A 127 9.46 -2.07 -3.67
N ARG A 128 10.79 -2.06 -3.95
CA ARG A 128 11.90 -2.02 -2.99
C ARG A 128 13.07 -1.28 -3.58
N TRP A 129 14.06 -0.94 -2.74
CA TRP A 129 15.35 -0.44 -3.19
C TRP A 129 16.19 -1.58 -3.78
N ASP A 130 16.85 -1.34 -4.92
CA ASP A 130 17.76 -2.30 -5.53
C ASP A 130 19.21 -1.96 -5.19
N TYR A 131 19.84 -2.77 -4.35
CA TYR A 131 21.23 -2.60 -3.95
C TYR A 131 22.24 -2.98 -5.05
N ARG A 132 21.77 -3.61 -6.14
CA ARG A 132 22.63 -4.07 -7.25
C ARG A 132 22.60 -3.13 -8.46
N THR A 133 21.62 -2.23 -8.52
CA THR A 133 21.45 -1.28 -9.63
C THR A 133 21.75 0.14 -9.16
N PRO A 134 22.63 0.90 -9.85
CA PRO A 134 22.83 2.32 -9.56
C PRO A 134 21.50 3.08 -9.65
N ILE A 135 21.23 3.93 -8.67
CA ILE A 135 19.95 4.66 -8.61
C ILE A 135 19.77 5.60 -9.82
N GLU A 136 20.85 6.08 -10.40
CA GLU A 136 20.86 6.90 -11.60
C GLU A 136 20.25 6.13 -12.80
N GLU A 137 20.57 4.85 -12.97
CA GLU A 137 20.00 4.00 -14.02
C GLU A 137 18.52 3.78 -13.80
N THR A 138 18.12 3.49 -12.56
CA THR A 138 16.71 3.31 -12.19
C THR A 138 15.90 4.58 -12.44
N MET A 139 16.38 5.73 -11.98
CA MET A 139 15.65 7.00 -12.14
C MET A 139 15.56 7.44 -13.60
N ALA A 140 16.62 7.22 -14.40
CA ALA A 140 16.57 7.45 -15.84
C ALA A 140 15.54 6.56 -16.54
N ALA A 141 15.49 5.27 -16.20
CA ALA A 141 14.52 4.33 -16.76
C ALA A 141 13.06 4.73 -16.42
N LEU A 142 12.80 5.08 -15.17
CA LEU A 142 11.48 5.54 -14.73
C LEU A 142 11.07 6.86 -15.40
N HIS A 143 12.00 7.79 -15.57
CA HIS A 143 11.76 9.02 -16.33
C HIS A 143 11.33 8.72 -17.77
N ASP A 144 12.00 7.78 -18.45
CA ASP A 144 11.64 7.36 -19.80
C ASP A 144 10.27 6.68 -19.85
N VAL A 145 9.89 5.89 -18.84
CA VAL A 145 8.53 5.32 -18.72
C VAL A 145 7.48 6.44 -18.67
N VAL A 146 7.71 7.50 -17.91
CA VAL A 146 6.79 8.64 -17.87
C VAL A 146 6.78 9.38 -19.20
N ARG A 147 7.95 9.65 -19.79
CA ARG A 147 8.03 10.35 -21.08
C ARG A 147 7.40 9.57 -22.23
N SER A 148 7.43 8.25 -22.20
CA SER A 148 6.75 7.41 -23.18
C SER A 148 5.23 7.35 -22.98
N GLY A 149 4.71 7.96 -21.91
CA GLY A 149 3.28 7.99 -21.61
C GLY A 149 2.74 6.71 -20.96
N LYS A 150 3.59 5.71 -20.65
CA LYS A 150 3.19 4.44 -20.03
C LYS A 150 2.84 4.57 -18.54
N ALA A 151 3.37 5.60 -17.88
CA ALA A 151 2.95 5.99 -16.54
C ALA A 151 2.76 7.51 -16.46
N ARG A 152 1.82 7.97 -15.64
CA ARG A 152 1.60 9.42 -15.42
C ARG A 152 2.52 9.94 -14.32
N TYR A 153 2.67 9.17 -13.24
CA TYR A 153 3.48 9.49 -12.08
C TYR A 153 4.32 8.28 -11.68
N ILE A 154 5.39 8.53 -10.92
CA ILE A 154 6.20 7.48 -10.31
C ILE A 154 6.21 7.61 -8.80
N GLY A 155 6.33 6.47 -8.10
CA GLY A 155 6.38 6.36 -6.66
C GLY A 155 7.44 5.37 -6.18
N ALA A 156 7.65 5.35 -4.87
CA ALA A 156 8.56 4.42 -4.23
C ALA A 156 7.88 3.70 -3.07
N SER A 157 8.42 2.54 -2.66
CA SER A 157 7.92 1.78 -1.53
C SER A 157 9.07 1.23 -0.68
N SER A 158 8.90 1.29 0.64
CA SER A 158 9.72 0.59 1.64
C SER A 158 11.23 0.68 1.42
N MET A 159 11.81 1.82 1.80
CA MET A 159 13.25 2.08 1.77
C MET A 159 13.62 3.08 2.88
N PHE A 160 14.90 3.21 3.17
CA PHE A 160 15.39 4.20 4.11
C PHE A 160 15.22 5.63 3.58
N ALA A 161 15.00 6.59 4.47
CA ALA A 161 14.83 8.00 4.09
C ALA A 161 16.02 8.54 3.29
N TRP A 162 17.25 8.16 3.65
CA TRP A 162 18.46 8.57 2.89
C TRP A 162 18.47 8.03 1.44
N GLN A 163 17.91 6.82 1.20
CA GLN A 163 17.79 6.24 -0.14
C GLN A 163 16.78 7.03 -0.97
N PHE A 164 15.63 7.35 -0.36
CA PHE A 164 14.61 8.17 -1.00
C PHE A 164 15.14 9.57 -1.31
N ALA A 165 15.81 10.22 -0.34
CA ALA A 165 16.45 11.52 -0.55
C ALA A 165 17.47 11.50 -1.69
N LYS A 166 18.30 10.43 -1.76
CA LYS A 166 19.28 10.24 -2.84
C LYS A 166 18.60 10.13 -4.20
N ALA A 167 17.52 9.34 -4.31
CA ALA A 167 16.77 9.20 -5.56
C ALA A 167 16.15 10.53 -6.03
N GLN A 168 15.53 11.27 -5.11
CA GLN A 168 14.97 12.60 -5.39
C GLN A 168 16.05 13.60 -5.84
N HIS A 169 17.19 13.61 -5.17
CA HIS A 169 18.34 14.45 -5.55
C HIS A 169 18.89 14.11 -6.95
N VAL A 170 18.97 12.82 -7.28
CA VAL A 170 19.40 12.37 -8.62
C VAL A 170 18.40 12.85 -9.67
N ALA A 171 17.09 12.76 -9.41
CA ALA A 171 16.07 13.27 -10.31
C ALA A 171 16.22 14.78 -10.53
N ASP A 172 16.37 15.57 -9.46
CA ASP A 172 16.52 17.03 -9.53
C ASP A 172 17.75 17.45 -10.32
N ARG A 173 18.90 16.81 -10.06
CA ARG A 173 20.16 17.13 -10.75
C ARG A 173 20.11 16.89 -12.25
N ASN A 174 19.30 15.93 -12.69
CA ASN A 174 19.23 15.54 -14.10
C ASN A 174 17.96 16.07 -14.81
N GLY A 175 17.09 16.82 -14.11
CA GLY A 175 15.81 17.27 -14.66
C GLY A 175 14.85 16.10 -14.96
N TRP A 176 14.93 15.02 -14.19
CA TRP A 176 14.08 13.84 -14.34
C TRP A 176 12.84 13.92 -13.47
N THR A 177 11.89 13.02 -13.76
CA THR A 177 10.67 12.87 -12.98
C THR A 177 10.99 12.44 -11.54
N ARG A 178 10.43 13.16 -10.57
CA ARG A 178 10.55 12.84 -9.14
C ARG A 178 9.50 11.81 -8.72
N PHE A 179 9.77 11.08 -7.65
CA PHE A 179 8.73 10.33 -6.94
C PHE A 179 7.73 11.29 -6.30
N VAL A 180 6.44 11.02 -6.52
CA VAL A 180 5.33 11.80 -5.95
C VAL A 180 4.64 11.09 -4.79
N SER A 181 4.93 9.82 -4.59
CA SER A 181 4.38 9.03 -3.48
C SER A 181 5.43 8.13 -2.85
N MET A 182 5.24 7.90 -1.55
CA MET A 182 5.93 6.88 -0.77
C MET A 182 4.89 5.91 -0.20
N GLN A 183 5.10 4.61 -0.43
CA GLN A 183 4.30 3.52 0.11
C GLN A 183 5.07 2.80 1.23
N PRO A 184 5.04 3.30 2.49
CA PRO A 184 5.79 2.71 3.59
C PRO A 184 4.99 1.66 4.34
N HIS A 185 5.69 0.86 5.16
CA HIS A 185 5.08 0.08 6.22
C HIS A 185 4.71 1.00 7.38
N TYR A 186 3.42 1.30 7.56
CA TYR A 186 3.04 2.23 8.62
C TYR A 186 1.64 1.92 9.16
N ASN A 187 1.56 1.71 10.47
CA ASN A 187 0.33 1.47 11.24
C ASN A 187 0.62 1.65 12.75
N LEU A 188 -0.36 1.46 13.61
CA LEU A 188 -0.23 1.60 15.07
C LEU A 188 0.83 0.67 15.70
N LEU A 189 1.11 -0.50 15.09
CA LEU A 189 2.14 -1.45 15.56
C LEU A 189 3.52 -1.16 15.00
N TYR A 190 3.64 -0.35 13.95
CA TYR A 190 4.91 -0.04 13.32
C TYR A 190 4.95 1.43 12.92
N ARG A 191 5.69 2.23 13.69
CA ARG A 191 5.74 3.70 13.56
C ARG A 191 7.15 4.24 13.27
N GLU A 192 8.07 3.37 12.85
CA GLU A 192 9.47 3.77 12.59
C GLU A 192 9.60 4.81 11.47
N GLU A 193 8.64 4.85 10.55
CA GLU A 193 8.60 5.83 9.47
C GLU A 193 8.35 7.28 9.96
N GLU A 194 7.84 7.46 11.16
CA GLU A 194 7.66 8.78 11.79
C GLU A 194 8.99 9.46 12.14
N ARG A 195 10.10 8.71 12.18
CA ARG A 195 11.43 9.24 12.50
C ARG A 195 11.99 10.15 11.42
N GLU A 196 11.92 9.71 10.17
CA GLU A 196 12.55 10.41 9.05
C GLU A 196 11.73 10.39 7.76
N MET A 197 11.19 9.23 7.36
CA MET A 197 10.52 9.10 6.05
C MET A 197 9.28 9.98 5.94
N ILE A 198 8.39 9.95 6.92
CA ILE A 198 7.15 10.76 6.89
C ILE A 198 7.47 12.25 6.96
N PRO A 199 8.33 12.75 7.88
CA PRO A 199 8.78 14.13 7.88
C PRO A 199 9.36 14.58 6.53
N GLN A 200 10.20 13.76 5.90
CA GLN A 200 10.75 14.04 4.58
C GLN A 200 9.67 14.10 3.50
N CYS A 201 8.71 13.18 3.52
CA CYS A 201 7.59 13.19 2.57
C CYS A 201 6.76 14.47 2.71
N VAL A 202 6.47 14.89 3.93
CA VAL A 202 5.74 16.14 4.21
C VAL A 202 6.52 17.35 3.70
N ASP A 203 7.82 17.45 4.01
CA ASP A 203 8.70 18.53 3.56
C ASP A 203 8.75 18.64 2.02
N GLN A 204 8.80 17.50 1.33
CA GLN A 204 8.91 17.46 -0.13
C GLN A 204 7.57 17.40 -0.88
N GLY A 205 6.44 17.46 -0.17
CA GLY A 205 5.12 17.37 -0.78
C GLY A 205 4.81 16.00 -1.42
N VAL A 206 5.41 14.94 -0.89
CA VAL A 206 5.21 13.54 -1.35
C VAL A 206 4.04 12.92 -0.60
N GLY A 207 3.10 12.31 -1.31
CA GLY A 207 1.95 11.64 -0.70
C GLY A 207 2.34 10.31 -0.06
N VAL A 208 1.91 10.06 1.19
CA VAL A 208 2.16 8.81 1.90
C VAL A 208 0.95 7.89 1.75
N ILE A 209 1.16 6.69 1.20
CA ILE A 209 0.13 5.68 0.94
C ILE A 209 0.48 4.35 1.63
N PRO A 210 0.28 4.22 2.95
CA PRO A 210 0.81 3.11 3.75
C PRO A 210 0.22 1.76 3.38
N TRP A 211 1.08 0.72 3.33
CA TRP A 211 0.63 -0.67 3.26
C TRP A 211 0.47 -1.29 4.65
N SER A 212 -0.34 -2.35 4.73
CA SER A 212 -0.72 -3.05 5.98
C SER A 212 -1.26 -2.12 7.07
N PRO A 213 -2.23 -1.25 6.77
CA PRO A 213 -2.76 -0.27 7.73
C PRO A 213 -3.39 -0.92 8.96
N LEU A 214 -3.87 -2.17 8.85
CA LEU A 214 -4.41 -2.99 9.93
C LEU A 214 -3.42 -4.05 10.44
N ALA A 215 -2.12 -3.87 10.20
CA ALA A 215 -1.09 -4.83 10.59
C ALA A 215 -1.44 -6.28 10.19
N ARG A 216 -1.90 -6.48 8.94
CA ARG A 216 -2.36 -7.77 8.40
C ARG A 216 -3.48 -8.42 9.22
N GLY A 217 -4.28 -7.58 9.91
CA GLY A 217 -5.41 -7.97 10.76
C GLY A 217 -5.08 -8.12 12.24
N VAL A 218 -3.81 -7.98 12.67
CA VAL A 218 -3.45 -8.05 14.09
C VAL A 218 -4.17 -6.97 14.89
N LEU A 219 -4.27 -5.75 14.38
CA LEU A 219 -5.02 -4.64 14.99
C LEU A 219 -6.54 -4.86 15.06
N THR A 220 -7.05 -5.91 14.40
CA THR A 220 -8.47 -6.31 14.48
C THR A 220 -8.73 -7.51 15.39
N GLY A 221 -7.71 -7.98 16.13
CA GLY A 221 -7.82 -9.11 17.03
C GLY A 221 -7.87 -10.47 16.33
N ASN A 222 -7.34 -10.59 15.09
CA ASN A 222 -7.23 -11.87 14.40
C ASN A 222 -6.17 -12.80 15.00
N ARG A 223 -5.39 -12.29 15.96
CA ARG A 223 -4.45 -13.01 16.81
C ARG A 223 -4.62 -12.55 18.24
N THR A 224 -4.39 -13.44 19.16
CA THR A 224 -4.44 -13.17 20.59
C THR A 224 -3.04 -13.31 21.20
N ARG A 225 -2.85 -12.74 22.40
CA ARG A 225 -1.59 -12.78 23.14
C ARG A 225 -1.13 -14.20 23.49
N ASP A 226 -2.07 -15.12 23.66
CA ASP A 226 -1.84 -16.55 23.92
C ASP A 226 -1.62 -17.40 22.65
N GLY A 227 -1.55 -16.74 21.47
CA GLY A 227 -1.17 -17.37 20.21
C GLY A 227 -2.32 -17.93 19.37
N GLU A 228 -3.58 -17.73 19.76
CA GLU A 228 -4.72 -18.13 18.93
C GLU A 228 -4.70 -17.37 17.58
N ARG A 229 -4.98 -18.08 16.49
CA ARG A 229 -5.06 -17.55 15.11
C ARG A 229 -6.47 -17.74 14.56
N ARG A 230 -7.22 -16.64 14.41
CA ARG A 230 -8.67 -16.64 14.17
C ARG A 230 -9.08 -16.55 12.71
N THR A 231 -8.14 -16.38 11.80
CA THR A 231 -8.41 -16.26 10.35
C THR A 231 -7.48 -17.14 9.53
N THR A 232 -7.89 -17.51 8.32
CA THR A 232 -7.04 -18.25 7.38
C THR A 232 -5.69 -17.57 7.19
N ARG A 233 -5.70 -16.24 6.97
CA ARG A 233 -4.47 -15.47 6.78
C ARG A 233 -3.58 -15.50 8.03
N SER A 234 -4.14 -15.30 9.23
CA SER A 234 -3.34 -15.33 10.46
C SER A 234 -2.70 -16.71 10.70
N GLY A 235 -3.31 -17.79 10.21
CA GLY A 235 -2.79 -19.16 10.29
C GLY A 235 -1.75 -19.53 9.25
N THR A 236 -1.75 -18.87 8.08
CA THR A 236 -0.97 -19.30 6.90
C THR A 236 0.00 -18.26 6.36
N ASP A 237 0.06 -17.04 6.94
CA ASP A 237 0.91 -15.95 6.47
C ASP A 237 2.12 -15.74 7.40
N PRO A 238 3.29 -16.36 7.12
CA PRO A 238 4.48 -16.24 7.95
C PRO A 238 5.07 -14.83 7.98
N PHE A 239 4.78 -14.02 6.96
CA PHE A 239 5.24 -12.64 6.92
C PHE A 239 4.59 -11.78 8.02
N THR A 240 3.41 -12.18 8.51
CA THR A 240 2.80 -11.54 9.67
C THR A 240 3.60 -11.80 10.95
N ASP A 241 4.12 -13.02 11.13
CA ASP A 241 4.98 -13.36 12.29
C ASP A 241 6.30 -12.59 12.26
N TYR A 242 6.87 -12.43 11.06
CA TYR A 242 8.09 -11.63 10.88
C TYR A 242 7.90 -10.16 11.25
N LEU A 243 6.75 -9.58 10.92
CA LEU A 243 6.49 -8.15 11.14
C LEU A 243 5.98 -7.81 12.55
N TYR A 244 5.16 -8.69 13.16
CA TYR A 244 4.40 -8.41 14.37
C TYR A 244 4.51 -9.57 15.36
N SER A 245 5.67 -9.69 16.01
CA SER A 245 5.99 -10.74 16.97
C SER A 245 6.41 -10.24 18.34
N GLN A 246 6.46 -8.92 18.53
CA GLN A 246 6.83 -8.35 19.80
C GLN A 246 5.66 -8.48 20.80
N PRO A 247 5.90 -8.90 22.05
CA PRO A 247 4.84 -8.97 23.06
C PRO A 247 4.13 -7.63 23.30
N SER A 248 4.86 -6.51 23.17
CA SER A 248 4.32 -5.14 23.27
C SER A 248 3.29 -4.77 22.20
N ASP A 249 3.29 -5.47 21.03
CA ASP A 249 2.29 -5.23 19.99
C ASP A 249 0.88 -5.45 20.53
N PHE A 250 0.70 -6.42 21.42
CA PHE A 250 -0.59 -6.71 22.03
C PHE A 250 -1.06 -5.65 23.02
N ASP A 251 -0.17 -4.86 23.61
CA ASP A 251 -0.57 -3.72 24.46
C ASP A 251 -1.26 -2.63 23.60
N VAL A 252 -0.78 -2.43 22.38
CA VAL A 252 -1.43 -1.54 21.39
C VAL A 252 -2.75 -2.14 20.91
N VAL A 253 -2.79 -3.45 20.60
CA VAL A 253 -4.04 -4.14 20.17
C VAL A 253 -5.12 -4.02 21.25
N ASP A 254 -4.76 -4.26 22.51
CA ASP A 254 -5.68 -4.15 23.65
C ASP A 254 -6.21 -2.70 23.79
N ARG A 255 -5.36 -1.70 23.57
CA ARG A 255 -5.76 -0.29 23.59
C ARG A 255 -6.71 0.06 22.44
N VAL A 256 -6.44 -0.43 21.22
CA VAL A 256 -7.35 -0.26 20.07
C VAL A 256 -8.71 -0.88 20.36
N ALA A 257 -8.74 -2.08 20.95
CA ALA A 257 -9.97 -2.76 21.33
C ALA A 257 -10.76 -1.97 22.38
N ALA A 258 -10.08 -1.39 23.38
CA ALA A 258 -10.72 -0.58 24.42
C ALA A 258 -11.38 0.69 23.84
N VAL A 259 -10.64 1.45 23.02
CA VAL A 259 -11.18 2.65 22.35
C VAL A 259 -12.34 2.30 21.42
N ALA A 260 -12.24 1.19 20.69
CA ALA A 260 -13.29 0.71 19.82
C ALA A 260 -14.58 0.37 20.57
N ALA A 261 -14.45 -0.29 21.73
CA ALA A 261 -15.59 -0.62 22.61
C ALA A 261 -16.24 0.64 23.21
N GLU A 262 -15.47 1.64 23.61
CA GLU A 262 -15.98 2.94 24.11
C GLU A 262 -16.77 3.69 23.04
N ARG A 263 -16.41 3.51 21.76
CA ARG A 263 -17.03 4.16 20.59
C ARG A 263 -18.14 3.33 19.96
N ASP A 264 -18.34 2.10 20.41
CA ASP A 264 -19.27 1.12 19.79
C ASP A 264 -19.01 0.93 18.27
N VAL A 265 -17.71 0.81 17.91
CA VAL A 265 -17.26 0.58 16.53
C VAL A 265 -16.26 -0.57 16.46
N PRO A 266 -16.10 -1.22 15.29
CA PRO A 266 -15.04 -2.22 15.11
C PRO A 266 -13.63 -1.66 15.30
N PRO A 267 -12.66 -2.44 15.87
CA PRO A 267 -11.26 -2.03 16.02
C PRO A 267 -10.59 -1.58 14.70
N ALA A 268 -11.00 -2.18 13.57
CA ALA A 268 -10.52 -1.79 12.24
C ALA A 268 -10.79 -0.31 11.93
N GLN A 269 -11.96 0.20 12.32
CA GLN A 269 -12.32 1.60 12.08
C GLN A 269 -11.43 2.55 12.90
N VAL A 270 -11.15 2.22 14.16
CA VAL A 270 -10.27 3.01 15.03
C VAL A 270 -8.85 3.07 14.48
N ALA A 271 -8.29 1.91 14.11
CA ALA A 271 -6.93 1.83 13.58
C ALA A 271 -6.76 2.57 12.23
N LEU A 272 -7.75 2.48 11.34
CA LEU A 272 -7.75 3.21 10.08
C LEU A 272 -7.98 4.71 10.28
N ALA A 273 -8.90 5.11 11.17
CA ALA A 273 -9.15 6.51 11.50
C ALA A 273 -7.89 7.16 12.07
N TRP A 274 -7.17 6.47 12.97
CA TRP A 274 -5.87 6.97 13.46
C TRP A 274 -4.91 7.25 12.32
N LEU A 275 -4.76 6.33 11.39
CA LEU A 275 -3.85 6.47 10.26
C LEU A 275 -4.26 7.62 9.32
N LEU A 276 -5.57 7.76 9.07
CA LEU A 276 -6.12 8.86 8.25
C LEU A 276 -5.92 10.26 8.87
N HIS A 277 -5.72 10.33 10.20
CA HIS A 277 -5.43 11.59 10.90
C HIS A 277 -3.94 11.97 10.89
N LYS A 278 -3.05 11.05 10.49
CA LYS A 278 -1.61 11.34 10.52
C LYS A 278 -1.20 12.30 9.41
N PRO A 279 -0.32 13.29 9.74
CA PRO A 279 0.19 14.21 8.75
C PRO A 279 0.87 13.48 7.57
N GLY A 280 0.63 13.95 6.35
CA GLY A 280 1.22 13.39 5.14
C GLY A 280 0.51 12.14 4.60
N VAL A 281 -0.28 11.42 5.40
CA VAL A 281 -1.02 10.25 4.92
C VAL A 281 -2.12 10.68 3.93
N THR A 282 -1.96 10.24 2.70
CA THR A 282 -2.90 10.50 1.60
C THR A 282 -4.01 9.46 1.58
N ALA A 283 -3.65 8.17 1.47
CA ALA A 283 -4.62 7.09 1.38
C ALA A 283 -3.99 5.77 1.87
N PRO A 284 -4.42 5.17 2.98
CA PRO A 284 -4.00 3.83 3.36
C PRO A 284 -4.48 2.79 2.35
N ILE A 285 -3.62 1.80 2.06
CA ILE A 285 -3.94 0.70 1.16
C ILE A 285 -4.59 -0.43 1.96
N VAL A 286 -5.90 -0.56 1.82
CA VAL A 286 -6.71 -1.54 2.56
C VAL A 286 -6.91 -2.78 1.71
N GLY A 287 -6.48 -3.94 2.24
CA GLY A 287 -6.82 -5.25 1.68
C GLY A 287 -8.15 -5.75 2.28
N ALA A 288 -9.05 -6.25 1.42
CA ALA A 288 -10.32 -6.82 1.84
C ALA A 288 -10.51 -8.21 1.23
N THR A 289 -10.92 -9.19 2.05
CA THR A 289 -11.35 -10.54 1.61
C THR A 289 -12.78 -10.86 2.00
N LYS A 290 -13.47 -9.88 2.62
CA LYS A 290 -14.90 -9.91 2.97
C LYS A 290 -15.47 -8.51 2.81
N LEU A 291 -16.75 -8.40 2.47
CA LEU A 291 -17.46 -7.11 2.38
C LEU A 291 -17.35 -6.28 3.66
N ALA A 292 -17.45 -6.94 4.84
CA ALA A 292 -17.31 -6.26 6.12
C ALA A 292 -15.98 -5.51 6.28
N HIS A 293 -14.86 -6.06 5.78
CA HIS A 293 -13.55 -5.38 5.83
C HIS A 293 -13.56 -4.06 5.06
N LEU A 294 -14.23 -4.05 3.91
CA LEU A 294 -14.38 -2.85 3.10
C LEU A 294 -15.34 -1.86 3.75
N THR A 295 -16.48 -2.33 4.26
CA THR A 295 -17.45 -1.48 4.96
C THR A 295 -16.81 -0.76 6.14
N ASP A 296 -15.98 -1.46 6.93
CA ASP A 296 -15.24 -0.86 8.03
C ASP A 296 -14.23 0.19 7.55
N ALA A 297 -13.54 -0.09 6.43
CA ALA A 297 -12.58 0.86 5.87
C ALA A 297 -13.26 2.15 5.38
N LEU A 298 -14.41 2.04 4.73
CA LEU A 298 -15.20 3.20 4.28
C LEU A 298 -15.79 3.98 5.45
N ALA A 299 -16.18 3.30 6.54
CA ALA A 299 -16.70 3.93 7.73
C ALA A 299 -15.61 4.68 8.53
N ALA A 300 -14.38 4.18 8.52
CA ALA A 300 -13.25 4.78 9.22
C ALA A 300 -12.94 6.22 8.78
N GLU A 301 -13.22 6.55 7.52
CA GLU A 301 -13.05 7.91 6.97
C GLU A 301 -13.90 8.96 7.73
N LYS A 302 -15.04 8.54 8.25
CA LYS A 302 -15.99 9.41 8.95
C LYS A 302 -15.74 9.43 10.46
N LEU A 303 -14.88 8.55 10.98
CA LEU A 303 -14.59 8.47 12.40
C LEU A 303 -13.52 9.47 12.80
N SER A 304 -13.90 10.47 13.58
CA SER A 304 -12.99 11.46 14.13
C SER A 304 -12.50 11.03 15.51
N LEU A 305 -11.21 10.93 15.71
CA LEU A 305 -10.57 10.63 17.01
C LEU A 305 -10.14 11.92 17.68
N GLY A 306 -10.43 12.04 18.99
CA GLY A 306 -9.96 13.17 19.79
C GLY A 306 -8.47 13.04 20.15
N ALA A 307 -7.84 14.16 20.54
CA ALA A 307 -6.41 14.19 20.89
C ALA A 307 -6.09 13.23 22.06
N GLU A 308 -6.99 13.08 23.04
CA GLU A 308 -6.82 12.16 24.16
C GLU A 308 -6.86 10.69 23.71
N GLU A 309 -7.76 10.33 22.77
CA GLU A 309 -7.85 8.99 22.22
C GLU A 309 -6.59 8.65 21.41
N ILE A 310 -6.12 9.59 20.59
CA ILE A 310 -4.87 9.44 19.82
C ILE A 310 -3.70 9.21 20.78
N ALA A 311 -3.57 10.02 21.84
CA ALA A 311 -2.52 9.85 22.84
C ALA A 311 -2.59 8.48 23.53
N ARG A 312 -3.78 8.02 23.90
CA ARG A 312 -4.01 6.70 24.49
C ARG A 312 -3.64 5.55 23.54
N LEU A 313 -3.95 5.69 22.26
CA LEU A 313 -3.61 4.68 21.23
C LEU A 313 -2.10 4.58 21.02
N GLU A 314 -1.39 5.70 21.15
CA GLU A 314 0.05 5.79 20.89
C GLU A 314 0.93 5.48 22.10
N GLU A 315 0.42 5.66 23.34
CA GLU A 315 1.14 5.48 24.57
C GLU A 315 1.87 4.11 24.70
N PRO A 316 1.25 2.96 24.36
CA PRO A 316 1.88 1.66 24.54
C PRO A 316 2.91 1.30 23.46
N TYR A 317 3.11 2.15 22.44
CA TYR A 317 4.03 1.85 21.35
C TYR A 317 5.48 1.76 21.82
N LEU A 318 6.14 0.67 21.49
CA LEU A 318 7.59 0.52 21.63
C LEU A 318 8.26 0.43 20.26
N ALA A 319 9.47 1.00 20.17
CA ALA A 319 10.23 1.01 18.92
C ALA A 319 10.52 -0.40 18.41
N HIS A 320 10.41 -0.57 17.10
CA HIS A 320 10.72 -1.81 16.39
C HIS A 320 12.06 -1.70 15.65
N PRO A 321 12.75 -2.83 15.38
CA PRO A 321 13.75 -2.86 14.31
C PRO A 321 13.12 -2.40 12.98
N VAL A 322 13.93 -1.80 12.11
CA VAL A 322 13.44 -1.47 10.75
C VAL A 322 13.14 -2.76 9.99
N LEU A 323 11.91 -2.91 9.54
CA LEU A 323 11.40 -4.10 8.87
C LEU A 323 10.88 -3.76 7.47
N GLY A 324 11.07 -4.69 6.51
CA GLY A 324 10.53 -4.53 5.15
C GLY A 324 11.40 -3.71 4.17
N HIS A 325 12.59 -3.31 4.56
CA HIS A 325 13.54 -2.54 3.74
C HIS A 325 14.65 -3.43 3.12
N PHE A 326 14.28 -4.62 2.59
CA PHE A 326 15.20 -5.61 2.00
C PHE A 326 15.07 -5.68 0.49
#